data_a1de8909a4eca0b9c01823ba2061fde1
#
_entry.id   a1de8909a4eca0b9c01823ba2061fde1
#
_cell.length_a   1.000
_cell.length_b   1.000
_cell.length_c   1.000
_cell.angle_alpha   90.00
_cell.angle_beta   90.00
_cell.angle_gamma   90.00
#
_symmetry.space_group_name_H-M   'P 1'
#
loop_
_entity.id
_entity.type
_entity.pdbx_description
1 polymer ?
#
loop_
_entity_poly.entity_id
_entity_poly.type
_entity_poly.pdbx_seq_one_letter_code
_entity_poly.pdbx_strand_id
1 'polypeptide(L)'
;MPLEVTADKPLEAAGDTPLQPSPYSCPSAQPDMQDARVIGVVSGSAAAPRIAYLKAEAVMPAAQVVMTGAVAAVEVFRFAARCEEQRCAQFAGGRCSLGQRLVDGLDAVVGSLPPCTIRATCRWFAEQGAPACLRCPQVVTLIPQGSDRLSRAAALPAA
;
A
#
# COMPACT_ATOMS: atom_id res chain seq x y z
N MET A 1 -34.83 -59.34 -3.99
CA MET A 1 -33.97 -58.30 -4.64
C MET A 1 -33.68 -57.25 -3.57
N PRO A 2 -32.50 -57.23 -2.97
CA PRO A 2 -32.16 -56.15 -2.06
C PRO A 2 -31.81 -54.88 -2.89
N LEU A 3 -32.44 -53.76 -2.52
CA LEU A 3 -32.14 -52.45 -3.05
C LEU A 3 -30.79 -52.02 -2.50
N GLU A 4 -29.81 -51.85 -3.40
CA GLU A 4 -28.53 -51.24 -3.07
C GLU A 4 -28.77 -49.76 -2.76
N VAL A 5 -28.56 -49.38 -1.51
CA VAL A 5 -28.45 -48.01 -1.08
C VAL A 5 -27.09 -47.52 -1.57
N THR A 6 -27.08 -46.71 -2.64
CA THR A 6 -25.88 -45.99 -3.05
C THR A 6 -25.51 -45.02 -1.96
N ALA A 7 -24.36 -45.23 -1.35
CA ALA A 7 -23.78 -44.32 -0.38
C ALA A 7 -23.58 -42.95 -1.01
N ASP A 8 -24.28 -41.98 -0.41
CA ASP A 8 -24.13 -40.56 -0.72
C ASP A 8 -22.69 -40.17 -0.41
N LYS A 9 -21.94 -39.82 -1.46
CA LYS A 9 -20.57 -39.35 -1.33
C LYS A 9 -20.62 -38.00 -0.63
N PRO A 10 -19.95 -37.81 0.52
CA PRO A 10 -19.94 -36.50 1.16
C PRO A 10 -19.30 -35.51 0.20
N LEU A 11 -20.00 -34.37 -0.05
CA LEU A 11 -19.42 -33.21 -0.69
C LEU A 11 -18.16 -32.85 0.12
N GLU A 12 -17.00 -33.06 -0.48
CA GLU A 12 -15.76 -32.50 0.02
C GLU A 12 -15.95 -30.97 0.04
N ALA A 13 -16.02 -30.43 1.27
CA ALA A 13 -15.96 -29.00 1.46
C ALA A 13 -14.74 -28.50 0.68
N ALA A 14 -14.97 -27.56 -0.25
CA ALA A 14 -13.90 -26.89 -0.97
C ALA A 14 -12.92 -26.36 0.09
N GLY A 15 -11.74 -26.97 0.15
CA GLY A 15 -10.74 -26.62 1.12
C GLY A 15 -10.45 -25.13 1.02
N ASP A 16 -10.60 -24.47 2.16
CA ASP A 16 -10.17 -23.09 2.34
C ASP A 16 -8.64 -23.10 2.16
N THR A 17 -8.19 -22.99 0.91
CA THR A 17 -6.76 -22.88 0.62
C THR A 17 -6.31 -21.54 1.20
N PRO A 18 -5.41 -21.52 2.21
CA PRO A 18 -4.94 -20.27 2.76
C PRO A 18 -4.44 -19.39 1.64
N LEU A 19 -4.98 -18.17 1.51
CA LEU A 19 -4.51 -17.22 0.53
C LEU A 19 -3.00 -17.06 0.71
N GLN A 20 -2.23 -17.36 -0.33
CA GLN A 20 -0.79 -17.17 -0.30
C GLN A 20 -0.51 -15.69 -0.02
N PRO A 21 0.42 -15.37 0.90
CA PRO A 21 0.77 -13.98 1.14
C PRO A 21 1.28 -13.33 -0.15
N SER A 22 0.85 -12.09 -0.40
CA SER A 22 1.27 -11.34 -1.58
C SER A 22 2.80 -11.20 -1.62
N PRO A 23 3.45 -11.41 -2.78
CA PRO A 23 4.86 -11.10 -2.95
C PRO A 23 5.15 -9.60 -3.03
N TYR A 24 4.11 -8.78 -3.11
CA TYR A 24 4.25 -7.33 -3.27
C TYR A 24 4.17 -6.59 -1.94
N SER A 25 4.89 -5.45 -1.90
CA SER A 25 4.80 -4.48 -0.82
C SER A 25 3.84 -3.35 -1.20
N CYS A 26 3.00 -2.94 -0.25
CA CYS A 26 2.21 -1.73 -0.34
C CYS A 26 3.09 -0.54 0.07
N PRO A 27 3.29 0.45 -0.80
CA PRO A 27 4.14 1.60 -0.48
C PRO A 27 3.40 2.71 0.29
N SER A 28 2.12 2.55 0.56
CA SER A 28 1.28 3.48 1.34
C SER A 28 0.51 2.73 2.42
N ALA A 29 1.25 2.05 3.27
CA ALA A 29 0.71 1.17 4.30
C ALA A 29 0.37 1.92 5.59
N GLN A 30 -0.48 1.30 6.41
CA GLN A 30 -0.72 1.67 7.79
C GLN A 30 0.29 0.96 8.71
N PRO A 31 0.63 1.55 9.86
CA PRO A 31 1.63 0.97 10.76
C PRO A 31 1.19 -0.33 11.43
N ASP A 32 -0.09 -0.64 11.46
CA ASP A 32 -0.67 -1.86 12.03
C ASP A 32 -0.79 -3.02 11.02
N MET A 33 -0.42 -2.79 9.77
CA MET A 33 -0.44 -3.84 8.75
C MET A 33 0.68 -4.85 8.97
N GLN A 34 0.49 -6.04 8.44
CA GLN A 34 1.47 -7.12 8.55
C GLN A 34 2.81 -6.73 7.89
N ASP A 35 3.90 -6.95 8.61
CA ASP A 35 5.27 -6.63 8.16
C ASP A 35 5.49 -5.13 7.90
N ALA A 36 4.70 -4.25 8.54
CA ALA A 36 4.84 -2.81 8.39
C ALA A 36 6.21 -2.31 8.89
N ARG A 37 6.83 -1.47 8.07
CA ARG A 37 8.12 -0.83 8.38
C ARG A 37 8.15 0.61 7.90
N VAL A 38 8.92 1.43 8.57
CA VAL A 38 9.17 2.83 8.18
C VAL A 38 10.15 2.84 7.02
N ILE A 39 9.77 3.46 5.91
CA ILE A 39 10.61 3.60 4.72
C ILE A 39 10.95 5.05 4.39
N GLY A 40 10.33 6.00 5.05
CA GLY A 40 10.54 7.41 4.78
C GLY A 40 9.98 8.32 5.86
N VAL A 41 10.38 9.57 5.80
CA VAL A 41 9.94 10.64 6.69
C VAL A 41 9.24 11.71 5.85
N VAL A 42 8.09 12.17 6.34
CA VAL A 42 7.33 13.24 5.69
C VAL A 42 8.02 14.58 5.96
N SER A 43 8.24 15.34 4.90
CA SER A 43 8.80 16.69 4.93
C SER A 43 8.02 17.61 4.01
N GLY A 44 8.40 18.88 3.93
CA GLY A 44 7.67 19.87 3.16
C GLY A 44 6.46 20.43 3.91
N SER A 45 5.59 21.12 3.19
CA SER A 45 4.35 21.67 3.73
C SER A 45 3.17 20.72 3.48
N ALA A 46 2.04 20.96 4.16
CA ALA A 46 0.80 20.21 3.91
C ALA A 46 0.30 20.37 2.46
N ALA A 47 0.56 21.51 1.82
CA ALA A 47 0.19 21.77 0.42
C ALA A 47 1.14 21.12 -0.57
N ALA A 48 2.40 20.88 -0.18
CA ALA A 48 3.44 20.30 -1.01
C ALA A 48 4.30 19.31 -0.20
N PRO A 49 3.71 18.21 0.26
CA PRO A 49 4.45 17.23 1.04
C PRO A 49 5.50 16.52 0.19
N ARG A 50 6.58 16.11 0.85
CA ARG A 50 7.64 15.31 0.23
C ARG A 50 8.07 14.22 1.18
N ILE A 51 8.36 13.06 0.65
CA ILE A 51 8.91 11.94 1.41
C ILE A 51 10.42 11.90 1.21
N ALA A 52 11.15 11.97 2.31
CA ALA A 52 12.58 11.65 2.36
C ALA A 52 12.72 10.16 2.67
N TYR A 53 13.18 9.38 1.69
CA TYR A 53 13.31 7.93 1.85
C TYR A 53 14.51 7.58 2.72
N LEU A 54 14.31 6.61 3.62
CA LEU A 54 15.37 6.09 4.47
C LEU A 54 16.32 5.18 3.68
N LYS A 55 17.59 5.23 4.02
CA LYS A 55 18.56 4.21 3.60
C LYS A 55 18.22 2.87 4.24
N ALA A 56 18.68 1.78 3.63
CA ALA A 56 18.35 0.42 4.08
C ALA A 56 18.66 0.18 5.56
N GLU A 57 19.77 0.70 6.04
CA GLU A 57 20.22 0.57 7.43
C GLU A 57 19.37 1.35 8.44
N ALA A 58 18.59 2.32 7.98
CA ALA A 58 17.69 3.13 8.82
C ALA A 58 16.24 2.65 8.80
N VAL A 59 15.90 1.71 7.92
CA VAL A 59 14.55 1.12 7.88
C VAL A 59 14.30 0.33 9.16
N MET A 60 13.17 0.57 9.79
CA MET A 60 12.82 -0.08 11.06
C MET A 60 11.39 -0.62 11.04
N PRO A 61 11.09 -1.68 11.83
CA PRO A 61 9.72 -2.14 12.01
C PRO A 61 8.82 -1.03 12.56
N ALA A 62 7.59 -0.96 12.08
CA ALA A 62 6.61 0.02 12.54
C ALA A 62 6.35 -0.09 14.06
N ALA A 63 6.45 -1.27 14.63
CA ALA A 63 6.28 -1.50 16.06
C ALA A 63 7.32 -0.77 16.94
N GLN A 64 8.44 -0.34 16.37
CA GLN A 64 9.47 0.44 17.09
C GLN A 64 9.18 1.95 17.08
N VAL A 65 8.17 2.40 16.33
CA VAL A 65 7.79 3.81 16.30
C VAL A 65 6.96 4.14 17.54
N VAL A 66 7.44 5.11 18.31
CA VAL A 66 6.73 5.63 19.47
C VAL A 66 6.31 7.06 19.16
N MET A 67 4.99 7.29 19.14
CA MET A 67 4.41 8.61 18.93
C MET A 67 3.90 9.17 20.27
N THR A 68 4.11 10.44 20.47
CA THR A 68 3.58 11.18 21.62
C THR A 68 2.66 12.30 21.14
N GLY A 69 1.54 12.53 21.85
CA GLY A 69 0.58 13.56 21.50
C GLY A 69 -0.45 13.12 20.46
N ALA A 70 -1.08 14.09 19.80
CA ALA A 70 -2.23 13.89 18.93
C ALA A 70 -1.86 13.62 17.45
N VAL A 71 -0.56 13.62 17.12
CA VAL A 71 -0.09 13.42 15.75
C VAL A 71 -0.05 11.91 15.42
N ALA A 72 -0.71 11.51 14.35
CA ALA A 72 -0.67 10.14 13.89
C ALA A 72 0.68 9.80 13.22
N ALA A 73 1.17 8.59 13.41
CA ALA A 73 2.44 8.15 12.83
C ALA A 73 2.50 8.34 11.31
N VAL A 74 1.38 8.15 10.61
CA VAL A 74 1.26 8.32 9.16
C VAL A 74 1.34 9.77 8.67
N GLU A 75 1.23 10.75 9.57
CA GLU A 75 1.47 12.16 9.25
C GLU A 75 2.97 12.49 9.23
N VAL A 76 3.78 11.69 9.90
CA VAL A 76 5.23 11.92 10.08
C VAL A 76 6.06 10.95 9.27
N PHE A 77 5.59 9.72 9.16
CA PHE A 77 6.33 8.64 8.51
C PHE A 77 5.56 8.04 7.34
N ARG A 78 6.32 7.55 6.38
CA ARG A 78 5.82 6.70 5.32
C ARG A 78 6.11 5.25 5.67
N PHE A 79 5.07 4.41 5.64
CA PHE A 79 5.17 2.99 5.91
C PHE A 79 5.04 2.16 4.65
N ALA A 80 5.74 1.05 4.60
CA ALA A 80 5.48 -0.03 3.68
C ALA A 80 5.10 -1.28 4.46
N ALA A 81 4.26 -2.10 3.88
CA ALA A 81 3.86 -3.38 4.44
C ALA A 81 3.54 -4.36 3.32
N ARG A 82 3.29 -5.61 3.67
CA ARG A 82 2.80 -6.57 2.69
C ARG A 82 1.46 -6.13 2.12
N CYS A 83 1.32 -6.16 0.80
CA CYS A 83 0.07 -5.81 0.13
C CYS A 83 -1.05 -6.77 0.56
N GLU A 84 -2.18 -6.23 0.97
CA GLU A 84 -3.33 -7.02 1.44
C GLU A 84 -4.23 -7.50 0.30
N GLU A 85 -4.00 -7.04 -0.93
CA GLU A 85 -4.75 -7.42 -2.12
C GLU A 85 -6.27 -7.34 -1.92
N GLN A 86 -7.00 -8.46 -2.04
CA GLN A 86 -8.45 -8.51 -1.96
C GLN A 86 -9.04 -7.94 -0.66
N ARG A 87 -8.25 -7.85 0.41
CA ARG A 87 -8.67 -7.23 1.67
C ARG A 87 -8.51 -5.72 1.70
N CYS A 88 -7.89 -5.14 0.69
CA CYS A 88 -7.67 -3.70 0.57
C CYS A 88 -8.76 -3.06 -0.28
N ALA A 89 -9.37 -1.98 0.22
CA ALA A 89 -10.40 -1.23 -0.51
C ALA A 89 -9.89 -0.59 -1.81
N GLN A 90 -8.58 -0.39 -1.94
CA GLN A 90 -7.95 0.16 -3.15
C GLN A 90 -7.67 -0.89 -4.23
N PHE A 91 -7.85 -2.17 -3.91
CA PHE A 91 -7.57 -3.25 -4.83
C PHE A 91 -8.83 -3.62 -5.61
N ALA A 92 -8.75 -3.53 -6.93
CA ALA A 92 -9.87 -3.84 -7.81
C ALA A 92 -9.35 -4.45 -9.12
N GLY A 93 -10.04 -5.47 -9.62
CA GLY A 93 -9.68 -6.12 -10.88
C GLY A 93 -8.27 -6.73 -10.90
N GLY A 94 -7.79 -7.20 -9.75
CA GLY A 94 -6.45 -7.77 -9.61
C GLY A 94 -5.32 -6.74 -9.55
N ARG A 95 -5.62 -5.45 -9.40
CA ARG A 95 -4.65 -4.34 -9.43
C ARG A 95 -4.91 -3.33 -8.33
N CYS A 96 -3.87 -2.55 -8.01
CA CYS A 96 -3.99 -1.42 -7.09
C CYS A 96 -4.55 -0.19 -7.83
N SER A 97 -5.79 0.18 -7.54
CA SER A 97 -6.40 1.36 -8.16
C SER A 97 -5.80 2.67 -7.66
N LEU A 98 -5.25 2.69 -6.45
CA LEU A 98 -4.54 3.87 -5.94
C LEU A 98 -3.31 4.19 -6.78
N GLY A 99 -2.47 3.19 -7.07
CA GLY A 99 -1.30 3.37 -7.94
C GLY A 99 -1.66 3.92 -9.31
N GLN A 100 -2.75 3.43 -9.91
CA GLN A 100 -3.26 3.93 -11.18
C GLN A 100 -3.70 5.40 -11.07
N ARG A 101 -4.47 5.75 -10.03
CA ARG A 101 -4.95 7.13 -9.84
C ARG A 101 -3.82 8.12 -9.58
N LEU A 102 -2.73 7.69 -8.95
CA LEU A 102 -1.55 8.55 -8.74
C LEU A 102 -0.93 8.95 -10.09
N VAL A 103 -0.77 7.98 -10.98
CA VAL A 103 -0.19 8.24 -12.31
C VAL A 103 -1.11 9.11 -13.16
N ASP A 104 -2.41 8.87 -13.10
CA ASP A 104 -3.39 9.59 -13.90
C ASP A 104 -3.68 11.01 -13.37
N GLY A 105 -3.63 11.21 -12.06
CA GLY A 105 -4.12 12.41 -11.40
C GLY A 105 -3.05 13.35 -10.85
N LEU A 106 -1.82 12.92 -10.71
CA LEU A 106 -0.74 13.73 -10.13
C LEU A 106 0.38 13.99 -11.13
N ASP A 107 1.06 15.12 -10.97
CA ASP A 107 2.28 15.40 -11.71
C ASP A 107 3.49 14.77 -11.03
N ALA A 108 4.52 14.46 -11.81
CA ALA A 108 5.80 14.04 -11.27
C ALA A 108 6.42 15.18 -10.45
N VAL A 109 7.01 14.83 -9.31
CA VAL A 109 7.66 15.82 -8.41
C VAL A 109 9.17 15.65 -8.31
N VAL A 110 9.70 14.61 -8.93
CA VAL A 110 11.13 14.35 -9.07
C VAL A 110 11.44 13.96 -10.51
N GLY A 111 12.65 14.25 -10.98
CA GLY A 111 13.07 13.99 -12.36
C GLY A 111 13.77 12.64 -12.55
N SER A 112 14.04 11.90 -11.48
CA SER A 112 14.68 10.60 -11.51
C SER A 112 14.11 9.70 -10.42
N LEU A 113 14.34 8.40 -10.53
CA LEU A 113 13.87 7.46 -9.53
C LEU A 113 14.48 7.78 -8.16
N PRO A 114 13.64 8.03 -7.12
CA PRO A 114 14.16 8.24 -5.78
C PRO A 114 14.78 6.94 -5.23
N PRO A 115 15.76 7.05 -4.33
CA PRO A 115 16.27 5.86 -3.65
C PRO A 115 15.14 5.23 -2.81
N CYS A 116 14.82 3.98 -3.08
CA CYS A 116 13.70 3.30 -2.44
C CYS A 116 14.08 1.85 -2.12
N THR A 117 13.96 1.46 -0.86
CA THR A 117 14.35 0.13 -0.39
C THR A 117 13.37 -0.97 -0.78
N ILE A 118 12.14 -0.61 -1.17
CA ILE A 118 11.09 -1.59 -1.50
C ILE A 118 10.79 -1.68 -3.00
N ARG A 119 11.48 -0.97 -3.86
CA ARG A 119 11.15 -0.91 -5.30
C ARG A 119 11.04 -2.29 -5.94
N ALA A 120 11.92 -3.20 -5.60
CA ALA A 120 11.92 -4.55 -6.17
C ALA A 120 10.61 -5.34 -5.91
N THR A 121 9.90 -5.02 -4.82
CA THR A 121 8.64 -5.67 -4.45
C THR A 121 7.46 -4.70 -4.47
N CYS A 122 7.66 -3.43 -4.81
CA CYS A 122 6.61 -2.42 -4.76
C CYS A 122 5.51 -2.70 -5.77
N ARG A 123 4.26 -2.78 -5.27
CA ARG A 123 3.07 -2.98 -6.11
C ARG A 123 2.92 -1.89 -7.17
N TRP A 124 3.11 -0.63 -6.78
CA TRP A 124 2.97 0.48 -7.72
C TRP A 124 4.02 0.45 -8.83
N PHE A 125 5.26 0.12 -8.49
CA PHE A 125 6.32 0.00 -9.48
C PHE A 125 6.09 -1.19 -10.42
N ALA A 126 5.63 -2.31 -9.88
CA ALA A 126 5.33 -3.50 -10.67
C ALA A 126 4.20 -3.25 -11.70
N GLU A 127 3.20 -2.45 -11.34
CA GLU A 127 2.03 -2.21 -12.19
C GLU A 127 2.17 -0.96 -13.08
N GLN A 128 2.82 0.09 -12.59
CA GLN A 128 2.89 1.41 -13.25
C GLN A 128 4.30 1.81 -13.69
N GLY A 129 5.34 1.14 -13.19
CA GLY A 129 6.72 1.46 -13.51
C GLY A 129 7.21 2.80 -12.93
N ALA A 130 8.18 3.41 -13.58
CA ALA A 130 8.79 4.68 -13.17
C ALA A 130 7.79 5.84 -12.97
N PRO A 131 6.72 6.01 -13.77
CA PRO A 131 5.73 7.05 -13.55
C PRO A 131 5.16 7.09 -12.13
N ALA A 132 4.95 5.95 -11.50
CA ALA A 132 4.52 5.90 -10.09
C ALA A 132 5.60 6.40 -9.15
N CYS A 133 6.86 6.00 -9.37
CA CYS A 133 7.98 6.40 -8.52
C CYS A 133 8.26 7.91 -8.58
N LEU A 134 8.05 8.55 -9.73
CA LEU A 134 8.23 9.99 -9.88
C LEU A 134 7.16 10.81 -9.15
N ARG A 135 6.04 10.20 -8.80
CA ARG A 135 4.92 10.80 -8.07
C ARG A 135 4.86 10.39 -6.60
N CYS A 136 5.41 9.23 -6.28
CA CYS A 136 5.38 8.63 -4.95
C CYS A 136 5.87 9.57 -3.83
N PRO A 137 6.91 10.41 -4.01
CA PRO A 137 7.38 11.28 -2.92
C PRO A 137 6.39 12.33 -2.41
N GLN A 138 5.31 12.61 -3.14
CA GLN A 138 4.28 13.55 -2.71
C GLN A 138 3.11 12.87 -1.99
N VAL A 139 3.07 11.55 -1.95
CA VAL A 139 1.94 10.80 -1.39
C VAL A 139 2.15 10.57 0.10
N VAL A 140 1.24 11.13 0.90
CA VAL A 140 1.19 10.95 2.35
C VAL A 140 -0.10 10.21 2.68
N THR A 141 -0.01 9.20 3.53
CA THR A 141 -1.16 8.32 3.84
C THR A 141 -2.30 9.07 4.52
N LEU A 142 -1.98 10.07 5.35
CA LEU A 142 -2.96 10.96 5.96
C LEU A 142 -2.43 12.40 5.89
N ILE A 143 -3.18 13.27 5.21
CA ILE A 143 -2.90 14.70 5.13
C ILE A 143 -4.14 15.43 5.60
N PRO A 144 -4.16 15.99 6.84
CA PRO A 144 -5.34 16.69 7.35
C PRO A 144 -5.76 17.89 6.51
N GLN A 145 -4.82 18.51 5.77
CA GLN A 145 -5.03 19.68 4.91
C GLN A 145 -4.35 19.50 3.56
N GLY A 146 -4.56 18.35 2.91
CA GLY A 146 -4.00 18.07 1.60
C GLY A 146 -4.63 18.91 0.49
N SER A 147 -3.94 19.01 -0.65
CA SER A 147 -4.51 19.61 -1.86
C SER A 147 -5.66 18.78 -2.40
N ASP A 148 -6.59 19.41 -3.12
CA ASP A 148 -7.71 18.73 -3.76
C ASP A 148 -7.26 17.62 -4.72
N ARG A 149 -6.12 17.81 -5.39
CA ARG A 149 -5.55 16.80 -6.31
C ARG A 149 -5.11 15.55 -5.56
N LEU A 150 -4.40 15.71 -4.43
CA LEU A 150 -3.96 14.61 -3.59
C LEU A 150 -5.16 13.88 -2.99
N SER A 151 -6.16 14.63 -2.49
CA SER A 151 -7.37 14.06 -1.93
C SER A 151 -8.16 13.25 -2.96
N ARG A 152 -8.30 13.75 -4.20
CA ARG A 152 -8.96 13.02 -5.28
C ARG A 152 -8.20 11.76 -5.69
N ALA A 153 -6.86 11.84 -5.76
CA ALA A 153 -6.03 10.68 -6.10
C ALA A 153 -6.15 9.57 -5.05
N ALA A 154 -6.27 9.95 -3.77
CA ALA A 154 -6.41 9.03 -2.66
C ALA A 154 -7.84 8.50 -2.46
N ALA A 155 -8.85 9.11 -3.07
CA ALA A 155 -10.24 8.70 -2.92
C ALA A 155 -10.47 7.24 -3.34
N LEU A 156 -11.33 6.55 -2.59
CA LEU A 156 -11.73 5.19 -2.95
C LEU A 156 -12.50 5.21 -4.28
N PRO A 157 -12.37 4.16 -5.10
CA PRO A 157 -13.19 4.04 -6.29
C PRO A 157 -14.67 4.03 -5.91
N ALA A 158 -15.52 4.62 -6.76
CA ALA A 158 -16.95 4.53 -6.58
C ALA A 158 -17.40 3.07 -6.57
N ALA A 159 -18.32 2.75 -5.67
CA ALA A 159 -18.87 1.40 -5.55
C ALA A 159 -19.69 1.02 -6.81
#